data_d8b06630c2ff3b159d8b766ac7516755
#
_entry.id   d8b06630c2ff3b159d8b766ac7516755
#
_cell.length_a   1.000
_cell.length_b   1.000
_cell.length_c   1.000
_cell.angle_alpha   90.00
_cell.angle_beta   90.00
_cell.angle_gamma   90.00
#
_symmetry.space_group_name_H-M   'P 1'
#
loop_
_entity.id
_entity.type
_entity.pdbx_description
1 polymer ?
#
loop_
_entity_poly.entity_id
_entity_poly.type
_entity_poly.pdbx_seq_one_letter_code
_entity_poly.pdbx_strand_id
1 'polypeptide(L)'
;LHLSLRRQRQMCIRDRGKTTLIQRLIDEEIKYDKTQAVEYIGNFIDTPGEYMQQRGYWGSLTITSHDADIIGLVQDSSSEDCWFSGGLTSKFEKPVVGVITKIDKDDSNPKQARSYLELAGCTTIFEVSSYTGEGVETLSQGFHDMVNKYREENKGRYADDYFD
;
A
#
# COMPACT_ATOMS: atom_id res chain seq x y z
N LEU A 1 -3.62 2.80 -31.77
CA LEU A 1 -2.97 3.29 -30.54
C LEU A 1 -3.08 2.21 -29.48
N HIS A 2 -2.12 1.29 -29.45
CA HIS A 2 -1.94 0.41 -28.29
C HIS A 2 -1.28 1.22 -27.19
N LEU A 3 -2.07 1.76 -26.27
CA LEU A 3 -1.60 2.14 -24.96
C LEU A 3 -1.27 0.83 -24.25
N SER A 4 0.01 0.46 -24.24
CA SER A 4 0.54 -0.53 -23.30
C SER A 4 0.33 0.05 -21.92
N LEU A 5 -0.78 -0.31 -21.30
CA LEU A 5 -1.03 -0.08 -19.86
C LEU A 5 -0.02 -0.93 -19.11
N ARG A 6 1.17 -0.40 -18.84
CA ARG A 6 1.99 -0.95 -17.75
C ARG A 6 1.07 -1.00 -16.55
N ARG A 7 0.88 -2.20 -16.02
CA ARG A 7 0.04 -2.42 -14.84
C ARG A 7 0.60 -1.55 -13.72
N GLN A 8 -0.19 -0.59 -13.26
CA GLN A 8 0.13 0.18 -12.07
C GLN A 8 0.09 -0.79 -10.90
N ARG A 9 1.25 -1.15 -10.37
CA ARG A 9 1.34 -2.09 -9.27
C ARG A 9 1.50 -1.34 -7.96
N GLN A 10 0.65 -1.64 -7.03
CA GLN A 10 0.63 -1.06 -5.69
C GLN A 10 0.90 -2.16 -4.68
N MET A 11 1.89 -1.97 -3.83
CA MET A 11 2.28 -2.92 -2.81
C MET A 11 1.74 -2.46 -1.46
N CYS A 12 0.98 -3.33 -0.80
CA CYS A 12 0.47 -3.10 0.54
C CYS A 12 1.19 -3.98 1.56
N ILE A 13 1.70 -3.37 2.61
CA ILE A 13 2.48 -4.06 3.64
C ILE A 13 1.67 -4.13 4.93
N ARG A 14 1.41 -5.34 5.41
CA ARG A 14 0.86 -5.80 6.67
C ARG A 14 -0.65 -6.13 6.75
N ASP A 15 -0.92 -7.14 7.62
CA ASP A 15 -2.16 -7.91 7.82
C ASP A 15 -3.21 -7.17 8.67
N ARG A 16 -3.66 -5.98 8.23
CA ARG A 16 -4.68 -5.21 8.96
C ARG A 16 -5.74 -4.63 8.02
N GLY A 17 -6.36 -5.54 7.26
CA GLY A 17 -7.39 -5.17 6.31
C GLY A 17 -6.86 -4.85 4.91
N LYS A 18 -5.61 -5.19 4.58
CA LYS A 18 -5.04 -4.99 3.24
C LYS A 18 -5.85 -5.68 2.15
N THR A 19 -6.03 -7.00 2.29
CA THR A 19 -6.77 -7.79 1.30
C THR A 19 -8.18 -7.26 1.13
N THR A 20 -8.87 -6.93 2.24
CA THR A 20 -10.20 -6.31 2.22
C THR A 20 -10.17 -4.94 1.52
N LEU A 21 -9.13 -4.13 1.79
CA LEU A 21 -8.96 -2.84 1.14
C LEU A 21 -8.72 -2.99 -0.36
N ILE A 22 -7.87 -3.93 -0.77
CA ILE A 22 -7.58 -4.24 -2.17
C ILE A 22 -8.86 -4.69 -2.88
N GLN A 23 -9.63 -5.60 -2.29
CA GLN A 23 -10.91 -6.06 -2.83
C GLN A 23 -11.88 -4.90 -3.02
N ARG A 24 -11.92 -3.96 -2.07
CA ARG A 24 -12.78 -2.78 -2.17
C ARG A 24 -12.32 -1.81 -3.26
N LEU A 25 -11.00 -1.63 -3.42
CA LEU A 25 -10.44 -0.76 -4.45
C LEU A 25 -10.66 -1.28 -5.87
N ILE A 26 -10.73 -2.60 -6.05
CA ILE A 26 -11.03 -3.23 -7.35
C ILE A 26 -12.52 -3.56 -7.54
N ASP A 27 -13.36 -3.12 -6.61
CA ASP A 27 -14.82 -3.30 -6.63
C ASP A 27 -15.27 -4.79 -6.62
N GLU A 28 -14.46 -5.65 -6.03
CA GLU A 28 -14.79 -7.06 -5.82
C GLU A 28 -15.56 -7.29 -4.51
N GLU A 29 -16.25 -8.44 -4.44
CA GLU A 29 -16.94 -8.87 -3.23
C GLU A 29 -15.94 -9.13 -2.10
N ILE A 30 -16.19 -8.56 -0.92
CA ILE A 30 -15.28 -8.65 0.22
C ILE A 30 -15.24 -10.10 0.75
N LYS A 31 -14.06 -10.72 0.72
CA LYS A 31 -13.77 -12.03 1.30
C LYS A 31 -12.71 -11.90 2.38
N TYR A 32 -12.96 -12.55 3.51
CA TYR A 32 -12.03 -12.53 4.65
C TYR A 32 -11.06 -13.72 4.56
N ASP A 33 -10.03 -13.59 3.71
CA ASP A 33 -8.97 -14.57 3.61
C ASP A 33 -7.64 -13.99 4.10
N LYS A 34 -6.83 -14.84 4.75
CA LYS A 34 -5.50 -14.46 5.21
C LYS A 34 -4.46 -14.78 4.14
N THR A 35 -3.79 -13.75 3.64
CA THR A 35 -2.70 -13.89 2.67
C THR A 35 -1.48 -14.55 3.30
N GLN A 36 -1.06 -15.70 2.80
CA GLN A 36 0.08 -16.47 3.30
C GLN A 36 1.34 -16.33 2.42
N ALA A 37 1.17 -15.89 1.19
CA ALA A 37 2.25 -15.63 0.23
C ALA A 37 1.99 -14.30 -0.47
N VAL A 38 3.01 -13.77 -1.18
CA VAL A 38 2.81 -12.60 -2.03
C VAL A 38 1.82 -12.93 -3.14
N GLU A 39 0.75 -12.16 -3.24
CA GLU A 39 -0.30 -12.35 -4.24
C GLU A 39 -0.42 -11.13 -5.15
N TYR A 40 -0.62 -11.39 -6.45
CA TYR A 40 -0.87 -10.36 -7.45
C TYR A 40 -2.36 -10.32 -7.77
N ILE A 41 -3.06 -9.29 -7.30
CA ILE A 41 -4.50 -9.13 -7.45
C ILE A 41 -4.75 -7.91 -8.34
N GLY A 42 -5.06 -8.13 -9.63
CA GLY A 42 -5.20 -7.04 -10.58
C GLY A 42 -3.93 -6.18 -10.65
N ASN A 43 -4.03 -4.91 -10.26
CA ASN A 43 -2.92 -3.96 -10.19
C ASN A 43 -2.26 -3.90 -8.80
N PHE A 44 -2.65 -4.75 -7.88
CA PHE A 44 -2.15 -4.76 -6.51
C PHE A 44 -1.22 -5.94 -6.26
N ILE A 45 -0.25 -5.72 -5.37
CA ILE A 45 0.60 -6.74 -4.81
C ILE A 45 0.26 -6.82 -3.33
N ASP A 46 -0.44 -7.86 -2.92
CA ASP A 46 -0.72 -8.13 -1.51
C ASP A 46 0.41 -8.95 -0.89
N THR A 47 0.92 -8.49 0.24
CA THR A 47 2.04 -9.12 0.94
C THR A 47 1.60 -9.66 2.29
N PRO A 48 2.14 -10.82 2.73
CA PRO A 48 1.87 -11.33 4.06
C PRO A 48 2.25 -10.32 5.15
N GLY A 49 1.35 -10.11 6.11
CA GLY A 49 1.58 -9.17 7.20
C GLY A 49 2.79 -9.53 8.08
N GLU A 50 3.09 -10.82 8.16
CA GLU A 50 4.21 -11.37 8.91
C GLU A 50 5.58 -10.95 8.37
N TYR A 51 5.67 -10.52 7.11
CA TYR A 51 6.92 -10.06 6.49
C TYR A 51 7.52 -8.84 7.19
N MET A 52 6.68 -8.01 7.82
CA MET A 52 7.15 -6.88 8.62
C MET A 52 7.71 -7.29 9.98
N GLN A 53 7.27 -8.40 10.52
CA GLN A 53 7.64 -8.85 11.88
C GLN A 53 8.96 -9.60 11.91
N GLN A 54 9.34 -10.23 10.80
CA GLN A 54 10.52 -11.09 10.73
C GLN A 54 11.58 -10.47 9.82
N ARG A 55 12.75 -10.21 10.39
CA ARG A 55 13.90 -9.62 9.64
C ARG A 55 14.31 -10.42 8.40
N GLY A 56 14.08 -11.74 8.40
CA GLY A 56 14.39 -12.61 7.26
C GLY A 56 13.60 -12.32 5.99
N TYR A 57 12.43 -11.70 6.09
CA TYR A 57 11.57 -11.38 4.94
C TYR A 57 11.80 -9.98 4.34
N TRP A 58 12.68 -9.17 4.94
CA TRP A 58 12.99 -7.84 4.41
C TRP A 58 13.54 -7.86 2.99
N GLY A 59 14.38 -8.85 2.68
CA GLY A 59 14.86 -9.05 1.31
C GLY A 59 13.72 -9.27 0.31
N SER A 60 12.75 -10.10 0.67
CA SER A 60 11.57 -10.36 -0.17
C SER A 60 10.71 -9.11 -0.36
N LEU A 61 10.50 -8.30 0.68
CA LEU A 61 9.78 -7.03 0.58
C LEU A 61 10.50 -6.04 -0.35
N THR A 62 11.82 -5.94 -0.23
CA THR A 62 12.63 -5.05 -1.08
C THR A 62 12.54 -5.49 -2.54
N ILE A 63 12.70 -6.78 -2.83
CA ILE A 63 12.58 -7.30 -4.20
C ILE A 63 11.18 -7.04 -4.75
N THR A 64 10.13 -7.37 -3.99
CA THR A 64 8.75 -7.15 -4.42
C THR A 64 8.44 -5.67 -4.64
N SER A 65 9.07 -4.76 -3.87
CA SER A 65 8.86 -3.32 -4.02
C SER A 65 9.36 -2.78 -5.35
N HIS A 66 10.33 -3.43 -6.00
CA HIS A 66 10.79 -3.03 -7.33
C HIS A 66 9.71 -3.23 -8.40
N ASP A 67 8.82 -4.20 -8.21
CA ASP A 67 7.70 -4.46 -9.12
C ASP A 67 6.54 -3.47 -8.95
N ALA A 68 6.54 -2.66 -7.90
CA ALA A 68 5.50 -1.68 -7.60
C ALA A 68 5.88 -0.29 -8.10
N ASP A 69 4.88 0.52 -8.44
CA ASP A 69 5.05 1.97 -8.71
C ASP A 69 4.87 2.81 -7.43
N ILE A 70 4.10 2.30 -6.47
CA ILE A 70 3.82 2.93 -5.18
C ILE A 70 3.68 1.88 -4.08
N ILE A 71 4.04 2.23 -2.86
CA ILE A 71 3.96 1.35 -1.69
C ILE A 71 2.96 1.94 -0.68
N GLY A 72 2.01 1.12 -0.23
CA GLY A 72 1.07 1.45 0.84
C GLY A 72 1.47 0.79 2.17
N LEU A 73 1.73 1.59 3.20
CA LEU A 73 1.84 1.11 4.57
C LEU A 73 0.47 1.17 5.23
N VAL A 74 -0.09 0.02 5.56
CA VAL A 74 -1.45 -0.07 6.10
C VAL A 74 -1.43 -0.22 7.61
N GLN A 75 -2.12 0.65 8.33
CA GLN A 75 -2.28 0.63 9.78
C GLN A 75 -3.77 0.54 10.15
N ASP A 76 -4.09 -0.40 11.00
CA ASP A 76 -5.42 -0.56 11.59
C ASP A 76 -5.61 0.48 12.69
N SER A 77 -6.65 1.31 12.60
CA SER A 77 -6.94 2.36 13.57
C SER A 77 -7.40 1.84 14.95
N SER A 78 -7.88 0.60 14.99
CA SER A 78 -8.29 -0.06 16.25
C SER A 78 -7.15 -0.82 16.95
N SER A 79 -5.93 -0.77 16.39
CA SER A 79 -4.78 -1.48 16.97
C SER A 79 -3.84 -0.55 17.71
N GLU A 80 -3.50 -0.92 18.91
CA GLU A 80 -2.49 -0.24 19.74
C GLU A 80 -1.05 -0.58 19.32
N ASP A 81 -0.85 -1.66 18.54
CA ASP A 81 0.48 -2.07 18.13
C ASP A 81 1.01 -1.24 16.96
N CYS A 82 2.23 -0.78 17.09
CA CYS A 82 3.04 -0.24 16.00
C CYS A 82 4.18 -1.19 15.66
N TRP A 83 4.22 -1.63 14.41
CA TRP A 83 5.29 -2.51 13.93
C TRP A 83 6.23 -1.81 12.94
N PHE A 84 5.94 -0.59 12.60
CA PHE A 84 6.79 0.20 11.73
C PHE A 84 7.99 0.75 12.50
N SER A 85 9.18 0.49 11.99
CA SER A 85 10.38 1.15 12.52
C SER A 85 10.41 2.61 12.08
N GLY A 86 11.00 3.48 12.89
CA GLY A 86 11.21 4.87 12.53
C GLY A 86 12.00 4.99 11.21
N GLY A 87 11.54 5.86 10.32
CA GLY A 87 12.16 6.09 9.03
C GLY A 87 12.09 4.91 8.05
N LEU A 88 11.12 4.00 8.23
CA LEU A 88 10.95 2.83 7.37
C LEU A 88 10.86 3.18 5.88
N THR A 89 10.20 4.29 5.55
CA THR A 89 10.00 4.72 4.15
C THR A 89 11.30 4.95 3.40
N SER A 90 12.39 5.32 4.09
CA SER A 90 13.71 5.55 3.49
C SER A 90 14.36 4.30 2.91
N LYS A 91 13.84 3.11 3.23
CA LYS A 91 14.32 1.84 2.69
C LYS A 91 13.78 1.51 1.30
N PHE A 92 12.80 2.26 0.85
CA PHE A 92 12.16 2.05 -0.45
C PHE A 92 12.54 3.17 -1.41
N GLU A 93 12.82 2.82 -2.65
CA GLU A 93 13.09 3.77 -3.73
C GLU A 93 11.80 4.34 -4.35
N LYS A 94 10.67 3.73 -4.02
CA LYS A 94 9.36 4.09 -4.54
C LYS A 94 8.62 5.03 -3.59
N PRO A 95 7.67 5.84 -4.09
CA PRO A 95 6.80 6.63 -3.23
C PRO A 95 6.07 5.75 -2.23
N VAL A 96 6.01 6.19 -0.97
CA VAL A 96 5.33 5.46 0.11
C VAL A 96 4.21 6.33 0.66
N VAL A 97 3.02 5.73 0.79
CA VAL A 97 1.86 6.36 1.43
C VAL A 97 1.43 5.57 2.64
N GLY A 98 0.89 6.27 3.63
CA GLY A 98 0.21 5.66 4.76
C GLY A 98 -1.28 5.47 4.46
N VAL A 99 -1.85 4.36 4.91
CA VAL A 99 -3.29 4.12 4.84
C VAL A 99 -3.77 3.65 6.20
N ILE A 100 -4.66 4.43 6.81
CA ILE A 100 -5.33 4.09 8.07
C ILE A 100 -6.64 3.41 7.72
N THR A 101 -6.81 2.16 8.17
CA THR A 101 -8.03 1.39 7.89
C THR A 101 -8.94 1.29 9.11
N LYS A 102 -10.17 0.83 8.88
CA LYS A 102 -11.18 0.54 9.91
C LYS A 102 -11.58 1.76 10.76
N ILE A 103 -11.62 2.94 10.15
CA ILE A 103 -12.03 4.18 10.83
C ILE A 103 -13.49 4.17 11.28
N ASP A 104 -14.29 3.23 10.77
CA ASP A 104 -15.69 2.99 11.11
C ASP A 104 -15.90 2.25 12.44
N LYS A 105 -14.86 1.73 13.06
CA LYS A 105 -14.98 0.99 14.31
C LYS A 105 -15.12 1.92 15.51
N ASP A 106 -15.88 1.49 16.52
CA ASP A 106 -16.10 2.22 17.76
C ASP A 106 -14.80 2.42 18.57
N ASP A 107 -13.88 1.46 18.49
CA ASP A 107 -12.56 1.48 19.13
C ASP A 107 -11.46 2.10 18.27
N SER A 108 -11.83 2.75 17.15
CA SER A 108 -10.87 3.34 16.24
C SER A 108 -10.18 4.56 16.84
N ASN A 109 -8.86 4.66 16.66
CA ASN A 109 -8.04 5.81 17.02
C ASN A 109 -7.16 6.25 15.84
N PRO A 110 -7.73 6.97 14.87
CA PRO A 110 -6.98 7.41 13.67
C PRO A 110 -5.79 8.30 14.01
N LYS A 111 -5.86 9.09 15.09
CA LYS A 111 -4.74 9.95 15.52
C LYS A 111 -3.52 9.14 15.92
N GLN A 112 -3.71 8.05 16.68
CA GLN A 112 -2.63 7.15 17.07
C GLN A 112 -2.07 6.41 15.84
N ALA A 113 -2.94 5.87 15.00
CA ALA A 113 -2.53 5.21 13.75
C ALA A 113 -1.72 6.15 12.85
N ARG A 114 -2.11 7.42 12.76
CA ARG A 114 -1.39 8.45 12.02
C ARG A 114 0.00 8.68 12.58
N SER A 115 0.15 8.79 13.91
CA SER A 115 1.46 8.98 14.54
C SER A 115 2.43 7.82 14.24
N TYR A 116 1.94 6.59 14.11
CA TYR A 116 2.75 5.43 13.72
C TYR A 116 3.24 5.51 12.28
N LEU A 117 2.37 5.95 11.37
CA LEU A 117 2.74 6.13 9.96
C LEU A 117 3.68 7.31 9.75
N GLU A 118 3.51 8.40 10.49
CA GLU A 118 4.42 9.55 10.50
C GLU A 118 5.80 9.16 11.04
N LEU A 119 5.86 8.35 12.11
CA LEU A 119 7.10 7.79 12.63
C LEU A 119 7.80 6.91 11.58
N ALA A 120 7.05 6.15 10.80
CA ALA A 120 7.59 5.37 9.68
C ALA A 120 8.14 6.24 8.55
N GLY A 121 7.77 7.52 8.50
CA GLY A 121 8.20 8.50 7.49
C GLY A 121 7.18 8.78 6.39
N CYS A 122 5.91 8.36 6.57
CA CYS A 122 4.85 8.71 5.63
C CYS A 122 4.50 10.21 5.75
N THR A 123 4.54 10.90 4.63
CA THR A 123 4.13 12.32 4.53
C THR A 123 2.71 12.47 3.99
N THR A 124 2.24 11.49 3.23
CA THR A 124 0.88 11.43 2.71
C THR A 124 0.16 10.26 3.36
N ILE A 125 -0.97 10.53 4.01
CA ILE A 125 -1.72 9.53 4.78
C ILE A 125 -3.21 9.68 4.47
N PHE A 126 -3.83 8.56 4.09
CA PHE A 126 -5.26 8.44 3.82
C PHE A 126 -5.96 7.68 4.95
N GLU A 127 -7.19 8.06 5.25
CA GLU A 127 -8.05 7.41 6.24
C GLU A 127 -9.24 6.77 5.52
N VAL A 128 -9.45 5.47 5.73
CA VAL A 128 -10.46 4.72 4.99
C VAL A 128 -11.20 3.69 5.85
N SER A 129 -12.44 3.43 5.45
CA SER A 129 -13.15 2.21 5.84
C SER A 129 -13.43 1.38 4.59
N SER A 130 -12.84 0.21 4.51
CA SER A 130 -13.14 -0.74 3.44
C SER A 130 -14.57 -1.27 3.52
N TYR A 131 -15.15 -1.28 4.72
CA TYR A 131 -16.51 -1.76 4.97
C TYR A 131 -17.56 -0.76 4.50
N THR A 132 -17.47 0.50 4.93
CA THR A 132 -18.43 1.55 4.55
C THR A 132 -18.12 2.16 3.18
N GLY A 133 -16.89 2.09 2.71
CA GLY A 133 -16.40 2.75 1.51
C GLY A 133 -15.89 4.18 1.75
N GLU A 134 -15.96 4.67 2.99
CA GLU A 134 -15.49 6.00 3.34
C GLU A 134 -13.99 6.16 3.02
N GLY A 135 -13.62 7.25 2.33
CA GLY A 135 -12.25 7.58 1.96
C GLY A 135 -11.63 6.72 0.84
N VAL A 136 -12.29 5.64 0.40
CA VAL A 136 -11.72 4.70 -0.60
C VAL A 136 -11.52 5.37 -1.96
N GLU A 137 -12.48 6.18 -2.40
CA GLU A 137 -12.36 6.91 -3.67
C GLU A 137 -11.23 7.94 -3.61
N THR A 138 -11.10 8.68 -2.50
CA THR A 138 -10.00 9.62 -2.28
C THR A 138 -8.64 8.92 -2.29
N LEU A 139 -8.53 7.75 -1.67
CA LEU A 139 -7.34 6.92 -1.71
C LEU A 139 -7.01 6.48 -3.13
N SER A 140 -8.00 5.99 -3.88
CA SER A 140 -7.83 5.54 -5.27
C SER A 140 -7.31 6.68 -6.16
N GLN A 141 -7.90 7.86 -6.06
CA GLN A 141 -7.45 9.04 -6.79
C GLN A 141 -6.03 9.46 -6.37
N GLY A 142 -5.74 9.45 -5.07
CA GLY A 142 -4.42 9.77 -4.54
C GLY A 142 -3.34 8.82 -5.06
N PHE A 143 -3.62 7.53 -5.14
CA PHE A 143 -2.72 6.55 -5.76
C PHE A 143 -2.47 6.86 -7.23
N HIS A 144 -3.52 7.19 -7.98
CA HIS A 144 -3.42 7.52 -9.40
C HIS A 144 -2.52 8.74 -9.63
N ASP A 145 -2.76 9.80 -8.86
CA ASP A 145 -2.02 11.06 -8.98
C ASP A 145 -0.53 10.87 -8.63
N MET A 146 -0.24 10.11 -7.57
CA MET A 146 1.14 9.84 -7.14
C MET A 146 1.89 8.96 -8.13
N VAL A 147 1.24 7.94 -8.70
CA VAL A 147 1.84 7.09 -9.74
C VAL A 147 2.15 7.89 -10.98
N ASN A 148 1.22 8.73 -11.43
CA ASN A 148 1.42 9.59 -12.59
C ASN A 148 2.59 10.56 -12.37
N LYS A 149 2.63 11.23 -11.22
CA LYS A 149 3.73 12.11 -10.84
C LYS A 149 5.07 11.38 -10.83
N TYR A 150 5.15 10.23 -10.17
CA TYR A 150 6.37 9.43 -10.09
C TYR A 150 6.86 9.01 -11.48
N ARG A 151 5.97 8.60 -12.37
CA ARG A 151 6.30 8.22 -13.74
C ARG A 151 6.79 9.41 -14.57
N GLU A 152 6.18 10.58 -14.39
CA GLU A 152 6.61 11.80 -15.07
C GLU A 152 8.01 12.21 -14.66
N GLU A 153 8.31 12.16 -13.36
CA GLU A 153 9.63 12.48 -12.81
C GLU A 153 10.72 11.48 -13.23
N ASN A 154 10.33 10.24 -13.57
CA ASN A 154 11.25 9.16 -13.94
C ASN A 154 11.15 8.71 -15.40
N LYS A 155 10.60 9.53 -16.29
CA LYS A 155 10.41 9.19 -17.73
C LYS A 155 11.67 8.66 -18.42
N GLY A 156 12.86 9.13 -18.03
CA GLY A 156 14.13 8.68 -18.59
C GLY A 156 14.59 7.28 -18.15
N ARG A 157 14.12 6.79 -16.99
CA ARG A 157 14.49 5.46 -16.46
C ARG A 157 13.68 4.31 -17.08
N TYR A 158 12.52 4.61 -17.66
CA TYR A 158 11.58 3.62 -18.21
C TYR A 158 11.59 3.58 -19.73
N ALA A 159 12.47 4.36 -20.39
CA ALA A 159 12.56 4.39 -21.85
C ALA A 159 13.21 3.14 -22.46
N ASP A 160 14.05 2.44 -21.70
CA ASP A 160 14.84 1.30 -22.19
C ASP A 160 14.11 -0.05 -22.10
N ASP A 161 12.96 -0.14 -21.40
CA ASP A 161 12.19 -1.38 -21.28
C ASP A 161 11.20 -1.63 -22.45
N TYR A 162 11.31 -0.89 -23.54
CA TYR A 162 10.41 -1.00 -24.69
C TYR A 162 10.96 -1.80 -25.88
N PHE A 163 12.15 -2.39 -25.74
CA PHE A 163 12.77 -3.22 -26.77
C PHE A 163 13.08 -4.62 -26.21
N ASP A 164 12.03 -5.45 -26.07
CA ASP A 164 12.11 -6.91 -26.23
C ASP A 164 10.71 -7.47 -26.50
#